data_0426b4f19f912948211fecd32d59df8e
#
_entry.id   0426b4f19f912948211fecd32d59df8e
#
_cell.length_a   1.000
_cell.length_b   1.000
_cell.length_c   1.000
_cell.angle_alpha   90.00
_cell.angle_beta   90.00
_cell.angle_gamma   90.00
#
_symmetry.space_group_name_H-M   'P 1'
#
loop_
_entity.id
_entity.type
_entity.pdbx_description
1 polymer ?
#
loop_
_entity_poly.entity_id
_entity_poly.type
_entity_poly.pdbx_seq_one_letter_code
_entity_poly.pdbx_strand_id
1 'polypeptide(L)'
;RVYGGNPAELAGSKRRQMIGYVPQEPADLLYGQSVKEECTQADSQAGLSPGTTFSFLNRLVPAISEHAHPHDLSEGQRLALVLSIVLSGNPKLLILDEPTRGLDYQAKALFTLALKEYATTLNNPVLLATHDVELVAELADRVIFLAEGEIVADGSTLDVLLSSPAFAPQVAKIMSPQPWLTVDHVVAALKENS
;
A
#
# COMPACT_ATOMS: atom_id res chain seq x y z
N ARG A 1 -2.33 -9.57 -18.72
CA ARG A 1 -3.11 -8.45 -19.28
C ARG A 1 -3.83 -7.73 -18.13
N VAL A 2 -3.91 -6.41 -18.19
CA VAL A 2 -4.64 -5.59 -17.22
C VAL A 2 -5.78 -4.90 -17.95
N TYR A 3 -7.02 -5.07 -17.50
CA TYR A 3 -8.24 -4.58 -18.17
C TYR A 3 -8.27 -4.90 -19.68
N GLY A 4 -7.83 -6.10 -20.06
CA GLY A 4 -7.76 -6.55 -21.46
C GLY A 4 -6.58 -6.02 -22.28
N GLY A 5 -5.83 -5.03 -21.78
CA GLY A 5 -4.67 -4.42 -22.43
C GLY A 5 -3.33 -5.02 -22.00
N ASN A 6 -2.29 -4.79 -22.81
CA ASN A 6 -0.91 -5.06 -22.44
C ASN A 6 -0.23 -3.75 -22.00
N PRO A 7 0.10 -3.58 -20.70
CA PRO A 7 0.70 -2.35 -20.20
C PRO A 7 2.03 -1.97 -20.88
N ALA A 8 2.78 -2.97 -21.36
CA ALA A 8 4.06 -2.73 -22.04
C ALA A 8 3.92 -2.01 -23.39
N GLU A 9 2.75 -2.12 -24.02
CA GLU A 9 2.45 -1.51 -25.32
C GLU A 9 1.89 -0.08 -25.20
N LEU A 10 1.61 0.38 -23.96
CA LEU A 10 1.04 1.70 -23.72
C LEU A 10 2.10 2.80 -23.62
N ALA A 11 1.75 4.00 -24.11
CA ALA A 11 2.53 5.21 -23.83
C ALA A 11 2.62 5.47 -22.32
N GLY A 12 3.70 6.11 -21.86
CA GLY A 12 4.00 6.27 -20.44
C GLY A 12 2.86 6.86 -19.60
N SER A 13 2.18 7.90 -20.10
CA SER A 13 1.02 8.50 -19.40
C SER A 13 -0.15 7.54 -19.25
N LYS A 14 -0.53 6.84 -20.33
CA LYS A 14 -1.59 5.84 -20.30
C LYS A 14 -1.25 4.64 -19.41
N ARG A 15 0.04 4.24 -19.41
CA ARG A 15 0.53 3.16 -18.53
C ARG A 15 0.38 3.53 -17.06
N ARG A 16 0.78 4.76 -16.67
CA ARG A 16 0.64 5.25 -15.29
C ARG A 16 -0.82 5.34 -14.83
N GLN A 17 -1.75 5.72 -15.73
CA GLN A 17 -3.19 5.70 -15.45
C GLN A 17 -3.77 4.29 -15.37
N MET A 18 -3.13 3.30 -15.97
CA MET A 18 -3.58 1.92 -15.90
C MET A 18 -3.04 1.21 -14.66
N ILE A 19 -1.76 1.36 -14.36
CA ILE A 19 -1.07 0.68 -13.28
C ILE A 19 -0.16 1.67 -12.54
N GLY A 20 -0.34 1.74 -11.22
CA GLY A 20 0.65 2.26 -10.28
C GLY A 20 1.46 1.09 -9.72
N TYR A 21 2.76 1.21 -9.67
CA TYR A 21 3.65 0.20 -9.10
C TYR A 21 4.61 0.83 -8.10
N VAL A 22 4.64 0.28 -6.89
CA VAL A 22 5.61 0.63 -5.86
C VAL A 22 6.50 -0.60 -5.65
N PRO A 23 7.79 -0.51 -6.02
CA PRO A 23 8.74 -1.61 -5.86
C PRO A 23 9.16 -1.77 -4.39
N GLN A 24 9.81 -2.88 -4.09
CA GLN A 24 10.37 -3.20 -2.78
C GLN A 24 11.37 -2.14 -2.28
N GLU A 25 12.12 -1.51 -3.19
CA GLU A 25 13.00 -0.38 -2.90
C GLU A 25 12.38 0.90 -3.49
N PRO A 26 11.60 1.67 -2.70
CA PRO A 26 10.92 2.86 -3.23
C PRO A 26 11.89 3.92 -3.77
N ALA A 27 13.12 3.97 -3.26
CA ALA A 27 14.16 4.90 -3.71
C ALA A 27 14.47 4.79 -5.22
N ASP A 28 14.24 3.63 -5.83
CA ASP A 28 14.47 3.40 -7.27
C ASP A 28 13.58 4.25 -8.18
N LEU A 29 12.52 4.83 -7.62
CA LEU A 29 11.60 5.71 -8.35
C LEU A 29 11.88 7.20 -8.14
N LEU A 30 12.90 7.57 -7.34
CA LEU A 30 13.22 8.94 -6.97
C LEU A 30 14.49 9.39 -7.69
N TYR A 31 14.37 10.42 -8.52
CA TYR A 31 15.46 10.93 -9.38
C TYR A 31 15.75 12.42 -9.15
N GLY A 32 14.85 13.15 -8.50
CA GLY A 32 14.97 14.57 -8.21
C GLY A 32 15.94 14.87 -7.07
N GLN A 33 16.40 16.12 -7.01
CA GLN A 33 17.31 16.60 -5.97
C GLN A 33 16.57 17.06 -4.70
N SER A 34 15.23 17.13 -4.75
CA SER A 34 14.41 17.52 -3.61
C SER A 34 13.00 16.91 -3.70
N VAL A 35 12.33 16.80 -2.55
CA VAL A 35 10.91 16.41 -2.46
C VAL A 35 10.05 17.29 -3.34
N LYS A 36 10.33 18.61 -3.36
CA LYS A 36 9.60 19.58 -4.22
C LYS A 36 9.73 19.24 -5.70
N GLU A 37 10.92 18.92 -6.15
CA GLU A 37 11.18 18.56 -7.56
C GLU A 37 10.40 17.32 -7.95
N GLU A 38 10.46 16.26 -7.14
CA GLU A 38 9.71 15.03 -7.35
C GLU A 38 8.20 15.27 -7.45
N CYS A 39 7.64 16.03 -6.50
CA CYS A 39 6.22 16.36 -6.49
C CYS A 39 5.81 17.24 -7.69
N THR A 40 6.64 18.21 -8.05
CA THR A 40 6.38 19.11 -9.21
C THR A 40 6.39 18.31 -10.52
N GLN A 41 7.33 17.39 -10.66
CA GLN A 41 7.40 16.51 -11.81
C GLN A 41 6.19 15.59 -11.90
N ALA A 42 5.75 15.03 -10.76
CA ALA A 42 4.54 14.20 -10.69
C ALA A 42 3.28 14.98 -11.11
N ASP A 43 3.08 16.19 -10.58
CA ASP A 43 1.97 17.07 -10.96
C ASP A 43 1.97 17.35 -12.47
N SER A 44 3.13 17.72 -13.03
CA SER A 44 3.29 17.98 -14.47
C SER A 44 2.94 16.77 -15.32
N GLN A 45 3.44 15.59 -14.95
CA GLN A 45 3.21 14.35 -15.68
C GLN A 45 1.76 13.85 -15.60
N ALA A 46 1.08 14.14 -14.51
CA ALA A 46 -0.32 13.78 -14.28
C ALA A 46 -1.32 14.84 -14.77
N GLY A 47 -0.84 16.04 -15.18
CA GLY A 47 -1.68 17.16 -15.57
C GLY A 47 -2.44 17.78 -14.39
N LEU A 48 -1.87 17.73 -13.20
CA LEU A 48 -2.44 18.27 -11.97
C LEU A 48 -2.00 19.73 -11.76
N SER A 49 -2.74 20.44 -10.90
CA SER A 49 -2.33 21.76 -10.44
C SER A 49 -1.05 21.68 -9.62
N PRO A 50 -0.10 22.63 -9.77
CA PRO A 50 1.13 22.63 -8.99
C PRO A 50 0.88 22.54 -7.46
N GLY A 51 1.63 21.68 -6.77
CA GLY A 51 1.52 21.46 -5.34
C GLY A 51 0.48 20.42 -4.90
N THR A 52 -0.26 19.80 -5.84
CA THR A 52 -1.26 18.77 -5.52
C THR A 52 -0.61 17.54 -4.89
N THR A 53 0.44 17.01 -5.52
CA THR A 53 1.18 15.84 -5.01
C THR A 53 1.83 16.13 -3.64
N PHE A 54 2.43 17.33 -3.48
CA PHE A 54 3.00 17.73 -2.20
C PHE A 54 1.93 17.86 -1.10
N SER A 55 0.76 18.42 -1.42
CA SER A 55 -0.35 18.50 -0.46
C SER A 55 -0.85 17.14 -0.02
N PHE A 56 -0.88 16.16 -0.92
CA PHE A 56 -1.21 14.78 -0.58
C PHE A 56 -0.13 14.15 0.31
N LEU A 57 1.15 14.30 -0.05
CA LEU A 57 2.28 13.84 0.75
C LEU A 57 2.25 14.42 2.18
N ASN A 58 1.99 15.72 2.33
CA ASN A 58 1.96 16.39 3.62
C ASN A 58 0.79 15.92 4.53
N ARG A 59 -0.27 15.34 3.97
CA ARG A 59 -1.31 14.66 4.75
C ARG A 59 -0.83 13.32 5.31
N LEU A 60 0.00 12.59 4.55
CA LEU A 60 0.58 11.31 4.99
C LEU A 60 1.72 11.51 5.97
N VAL A 61 2.57 12.51 5.71
CA VAL A 61 3.75 12.83 6.53
C VAL A 61 3.76 14.33 6.81
N PRO A 62 3.07 14.78 7.87
CA PRO A 62 3.06 16.20 8.24
C PRO A 62 4.47 16.73 8.52
N ALA A 63 4.73 17.97 8.11
CA ALA A 63 5.99 18.69 8.29
C ALA A 63 7.21 18.10 7.54
N ILE A 64 7.00 17.29 6.51
CA ILE A 64 8.09 16.91 5.60
C ILE A 64 8.63 18.16 4.88
N SER A 65 9.96 18.32 4.87
CA SER A 65 10.60 19.46 4.19
C SER A 65 10.55 19.28 2.67
N GLU A 66 10.00 20.27 1.96
CA GLU A 66 10.02 20.27 0.48
C GLU A 66 11.43 20.36 -0.12
N HIS A 67 12.40 20.86 0.67
CA HIS A 67 13.80 21.02 0.28
C HIS A 67 14.67 19.83 0.66
N ALA A 68 14.14 18.85 1.40
CA ALA A 68 14.90 17.66 1.74
C ALA A 68 15.26 16.85 0.48
N HIS A 69 16.48 16.31 0.46
CA HIS A 69 16.86 15.36 -0.59
C HIS A 69 16.16 14.01 -0.34
N PRO A 70 15.63 13.33 -1.36
CA PRO A 70 14.92 12.06 -1.16
C PRO A 70 15.73 10.98 -0.43
N HIS A 71 17.04 10.96 -0.59
CA HIS A 71 17.92 10.03 0.14
C HIS A 71 18.07 10.32 1.63
N ASP A 72 17.78 11.54 2.09
CA ASP A 72 17.85 11.94 3.50
C ASP A 72 16.55 11.61 4.25
N LEU A 73 15.52 11.14 3.55
CA LEU A 73 14.25 10.75 4.13
C LEU A 73 14.35 9.40 4.86
N SER A 74 13.57 9.24 5.94
CA SER A 74 13.34 7.92 6.53
C SER A 74 12.62 6.99 5.55
N GLU A 75 12.67 5.67 5.78
CA GLU A 75 11.99 4.69 4.93
C GLU A 75 10.50 5.00 4.79
N GLY A 76 9.81 5.34 5.90
CA GLY A 76 8.40 5.70 5.88
C GLY A 76 8.11 6.99 5.09
N GLN A 77 8.96 8.01 5.23
CA GLN A 77 8.84 9.25 4.46
C GLN A 77 9.08 9.01 2.96
N ARG A 78 10.06 8.19 2.63
CA ARG A 78 10.38 7.81 1.25
C ARG A 78 9.25 7.02 0.60
N LEU A 79 8.70 6.04 1.31
CA LEU A 79 7.53 5.30 0.83
C LEU A 79 6.33 6.22 0.61
N ALA A 80 6.04 7.13 1.56
CA ALA A 80 4.94 8.09 1.44
C ALA A 80 5.12 9.02 0.23
N LEU A 81 6.36 9.48 -0.04
CA LEU A 81 6.68 10.28 -1.23
C LEU A 81 6.41 9.49 -2.51
N VAL A 82 6.93 8.27 -2.61
CA VAL A 82 6.72 7.41 -3.79
C VAL A 82 5.23 7.08 -3.97
N LEU A 83 4.53 6.74 -2.89
CA LEU A 83 3.09 6.49 -2.95
C LEU A 83 2.33 7.73 -3.46
N SER A 84 2.69 8.92 -2.99
CA SER A 84 2.08 10.18 -3.44
C SER A 84 2.30 10.44 -4.93
N ILE A 85 3.51 10.18 -5.42
CA ILE A 85 3.87 10.29 -6.84
C ILE A 85 3.08 9.27 -7.69
N VAL A 86 3.02 8.02 -7.26
CA VAL A 86 2.32 6.97 -7.99
C VAL A 86 0.81 7.24 -8.04
N LEU A 87 0.22 7.65 -6.91
CA LEU A 87 -1.21 7.94 -6.81
C LEU A 87 -1.62 9.22 -7.54
N SER A 88 -0.70 10.18 -7.76
CA SER A 88 -0.98 11.37 -8.58
C SER A 88 -1.38 11.01 -10.01
N GLY A 89 -0.88 9.88 -10.53
CA GLY A 89 -1.28 9.32 -11.83
C GLY A 89 -2.70 8.76 -11.89
N ASN A 90 -3.40 8.70 -10.76
CA ASN A 90 -4.73 8.10 -10.61
C ASN A 90 -4.83 6.70 -11.26
N PRO A 91 -3.97 5.75 -10.88
CA PRO A 91 -3.95 4.42 -11.49
C PRO A 91 -5.24 3.65 -11.21
N LYS A 92 -5.66 2.82 -12.15
CA LYS A 92 -6.82 1.92 -11.99
C LYS A 92 -6.49 0.65 -11.22
N LEU A 93 -5.23 0.27 -11.15
CA LEU A 93 -4.69 -0.84 -10.37
C LEU A 93 -3.43 -0.37 -9.68
N LEU A 94 -3.36 -0.54 -8.37
CA LEU A 94 -2.13 -0.31 -7.60
C LEU A 94 -1.47 -1.64 -7.27
N ILE A 95 -0.19 -1.76 -7.57
CA ILE A 95 0.64 -2.94 -7.24
C ILE A 95 1.73 -2.50 -6.28
N LEU A 96 1.86 -3.21 -5.17
CA LEU A 96 2.81 -2.93 -4.10
C LEU A 96 3.62 -4.19 -3.79
N ASP A 97 4.94 -4.05 -3.76
CA ASP A 97 5.87 -5.15 -3.51
C ASP A 97 6.61 -4.90 -2.18
N GLU A 98 6.32 -5.69 -1.15
CA GLU A 98 6.86 -5.59 0.21
C GLU A 98 6.89 -4.15 0.79
N PRO A 99 5.81 -3.37 0.68
CA PRO A 99 5.85 -1.92 0.91
C PRO A 99 6.08 -1.54 2.39
N THR A 100 5.86 -2.45 3.33
CA THR A 100 6.02 -2.16 4.78
C THR A 100 7.37 -2.56 5.34
N ARG A 101 8.28 -3.05 4.50
CA ARG A 101 9.63 -3.43 4.91
C ARG A 101 10.39 -2.20 5.45
N GLY A 102 10.94 -2.33 6.64
CA GLY A 102 11.71 -1.26 7.29
C GLY A 102 10.89 -0.11 7.89
N LEU A 103 9.56 -0.18 7.82
CA LEU A 103 8.71 0.82 8.46
C LEU A 103 8.59 0.58 9.96
N ASP A 104 8.58 1.67 10.73
CA ASP A 104 8.14 1.64 12.10
C ASP A 104 6.61 1.49 12.19
N TYR A 105 6.11 1.26 13.41
CA TYR A 105 4.69 1.04 13.65
C TYR A 105 3.81 2.22 13.19
N GLN A 106 4.27 3.45 13.42
CA GLN A 106 3.51 4.65 13.07
C GLN A 106 3.41 4.84 11.55
N ALA A 107 4.54 4.69 10.85
CA ALA A 107 4.57 4.77 9.39
C ALA A 107 3.70 3.67 8.75
N LYS A 108 3.74 2.44 9.30
CA LYS A 108 2.89 1.34 8.85
C LYS A 108 1.40 1.64 9.02
N ALA A 109 0.99 2.20 10.17
CA ALA A 109 -0.40 2.57 10.41
C ALA A 109 -0.89 3.65 9.42
N LEU A 110 -0.10 4.69 9.17
CA LEU A 110 -0.42 5.74 8.20
C LEU A 110 -0.53 5.19 6.77
N PHE A 111 0.40 4.32 6.39
CA PHE A 111 0.38 3.64 5.09
C PHE A 111 -0.89 2.79 4.92
N THR A 112 -1.24 2.00 5.93
CA THR A 112 -2.46 1.17 5.93
C THR A 112 -3.72 2.02 5.75
N LEU A 113 -3.83 3.15 6.47
CA LEU A 113 -4.95 4.09 6.32
C LEU A 113 -5.03 4.67 4.91
N ALA A 114 -3.90 5.08 4.33
CA ALA A 114 -3.85 5.62 2.97
C ALA A 114 -4.30 4.61 1.92
N LEU A 115 -3.92 3.34 2.07
CA LEU A 115 -4.36 2.27 1.17
C LEU A 115 -5.86 1.97 1.30
N LYS A 116 -6.38 1.95 2.54
CA LYS A 116 -7.83 1.78 2.79
C LYS A 116 -8.61 2.92 2.12
N GLU A 117 -8.18 4.16 2.29
CA GLU A 117 -8.81 5.33 1.66
C GLU A 117 -8.79 5.21 0.14
N TYR A 118 -7.64 4.86 -0.46
CA TYR A 118 -7.52 4.67 -1.90
C TYR A 118 -8.45 3.58 -2.42
N ALA A 119 -8.44 2.39 -1.81
CA ALA A 119 -9.24 1.25 -2.25
C ALA A 119 -10.76 1.52 -2.14
N THR A 120 -11.21 2.14 -1.03
CA THR A 120 -12.62 2.38 -0.78
C THR A 120 -13.17 3.58 -1.55
N THR A 121 -12.43 4.72 -1.56
CA THR A 121 -12.92 5.97 -2.17
C THR A 121 -12.95 5.88 -3.69
N LEU A 122 -11.94 5.27 -4.31
CA LEU A 122 -11.84 5.16 -5.78
C LEU A 122 -12.38 3.83 -6.31
N ASN A 123 -12.70 2.89 -5.43
CA ASN A 123 -13.09 1.51 -5.79
C ASN A 123 -12.08 0.87 -6.75
N ASN A 124 -10.80 1.17 -6.55
CA ASN A 124 -9.70 0.67 -7.36
C ASN A 124 -9.05 -0.53 -6.67
N PRO A 125 -8.79 -1.63 -7.38
CA PRO A 125 -8.13 -2.80 -6.81
C PRO A 125 -6.68 -2.48 -6.43
N VAL A 126 -6.25 -3.11 -5.33
CA VAL A 126 -4.86 -3.12 -4.86
C VAL A 126 -4.36 -4.55 -4.88
N LEU A 127 -3.22 -4.78 -5.50
CA LEU A 127 -2.49 -6.04 -5.44
C LEU A 127 -1.26 -5.84 -4.54
N LEU A 128 -1.24 -6.53 -3.42
CA LEU A 128 -0.17 -6.45 -2.42
C LEU A 128 0.59 -7.78 -2.38
N ALA A 129 1.89 -7.75 -2.68
CA ALA A 129 2.79 -8.86 -2.43
C ALA A 129 3.52 -8.57 -1.11
N THR A 130 3.35 -9.44 -0.10
CA THR A 130 3.98 -9.26 1.21
C THR A 130 4.01 -10.55 2.01
N HIS A 131 4.93 -10.65 2.95
CA HIS A 131 4.97 -11.68 4.00
C HIS A 131 4.38 -11.19 5.34
N ASP A 132 3.92 -9.95 5.41
CA ASP A 132 3.35 -9.33 6.60
C ASP A 132 1.87 -9.74 6.78
N VAL A 133 1.64 -10.82 7.51
CA VAL A 133 0.29 -11.38 7.74
C VAL A 133 -0.62 -10.44 8.52
N GLU A 134 -0.07 -9.55 9.35
CA GLU A 134 -0.85 -8.54 10.08
C GLU A 134 -1.41 -7.50 9.10
N LEU A 135 -0.59 -7.02 8.17
CA LEU A 135 -1.03 -6.11 7.12
C LEU A 135 -2.09 -6.76 6.22
N VAL A 136 -1.88 -8.03 5.85
CA VAL A 136 -2.85 -8.79 5.06
C VAL A 136 -4.19 -8.90 5.80
N ALA A 137 -4.17 -9.21 7.09
CA ALA A 137 -5.37 -9.32 7.93
C ALA A 137 -6.16 -8.00 8.01
N GLU A 138 -5.47 -6.86 7.92
CA GLU A 138 -6.09 -5.53 7.99
C GLU A 138 -6.63 -5.01 6.66
N LEU A 139 -6.03 -5.41 5.52
CA LEU A 139 -6.29 -4.78 4.22
C LEU A 139 -6.95 -5.69 3.19
N ALA A 140 -6.64 -6.99 3.21
CA ALA A 140 -6.99 -7.85 2.09
C ALA A 140 -8.40 -8.43 2.21
N ASP A 141 -9.13 -8.46 1.10
CA ASP A 141 -10.40 -9.21 0.98
C ASP A 141 -10.15 -10.66 0.58
N ARG A 142 -9.10 -10.89 -0.23
CA ARG A 142 -8.71 -12.20 -0.76
C ARG A 142 -7.21 -12.39 -0.65
N VAL A 143 -6.80 -13.60 -0.29
CA VAL A 143 -5.40 -13.98 -0.14
C VAL A 143 -5.08 -15.14 -1.06
N ILE A 144 -3.96 -15.04 -1.77
CA ILE A 144 -3.33 -16.11 -2.52
C ILE A 144 -2.01 -16.40 -1.84
N PHE A 145 -1.86 -17.59 -1.25
CA PHE A 145 -0.63 -17.99 -0.61
C PHE A 145 0.24 -18.78 -1.58
N LEU A 146 1.48 -18.28 -1.78
CA LEU A 146 2.46 -18.87 -2.67
C LEU A 146 3.60 -19.51 -1.87
N ALA A 147 3.93 -20.74 -2.16
CA ALA A 147 5.12 -21.40 -1.63
C ALA A 147 5.75 -22.29 -2.72
N GLU A 148 7.07 -22.27 -2.82
CA GLU A 148 7.85 -23.08 -3.78
C GLU A 148 7.39 -22.94 -5.25
N GLY A 149 6.84 -21.77 -5.60
CA GLY A 149 6.34 -21.48 -6.97
C GLY A 149 4.93 -22.01 -7.24
N GLU A 150 4.24 -22.57 -6.25
CA GLU A 150 2.87 -23.08 -6.36
C GLU A 150 1.88 -22.30 -5.50
N ILE A 151 0.61 -22.28 -5.91
CA ILE A 151 -0.49 -21.74 -5.10
C ILE A 151 -0.87 -22.80 -4.07
N VAL A 152 -0.60 -22.52 -2.79
CA VAL A 152 -0.91 -23.40 -1.66
C VAL A 152 -2.32 -23.17 -1.13
N ALA A 153 -2.77 -21.89 -1.12
CA ALA A 153 -4.11 -21.52 -0.72
C ALA A 153 -4.60 -20.31 -1.52
N ASP A 154 -5.90 -20.25 -1.76
CA ASP A 154 -6.58 -19.15 -2.44
C ASP A 154 -8.00 -19.05 -1.87
N GLY A 155 -8.37 -17.91 -1.31
CA GLY A 155 -9.68 -17.73 -0.68
C GLY A 155 -9.85 -16.38 0.01
N SER A 156 -10.91 -16.26 0.80
CA SER A 156 -11.10 -15.09 1.65
C SER A 156 -9.97 -14.96 2.66
N THR A 157 -9.69 -13.73 3.09
CA THR A 157 -8.65 -13.47 4.10
C THR A 157 -8.88 -14.29 5.37
N LEU A 158 -10.14 -14.39 5.81
CA LEU A 158 -10.48 -15.15 6.99
C LEU A 158 -10.17 -16.64 6.81
N ASP A 159 -10.63 -17.24 5.71
CA ASP A 159 -10.46 -18.68 5.46
C ASP A 159 -8.97 -19.06 5.34
N VAL A 160 -8.21 -18.27 4.58
CA VAL A 160 -6.79 -18.55 4.34
C VAL A 160 -5.96 -18.35 5.62
N LEU A 161 -6.14 -17.23 6.32
CA LEU A 161 -5.34 -16.93 7.51
C LEU A 161 -5.67 -17.83 8.72
N LEU A 162 -6.88 -18.38 8.79
CA LEU A 162 -7.24 -19.37 9.84
C LEU A 162 -6.99 -20.81 9.44
N SER A 163 -6.68 -21.09 8.18
CA SER A 163 -6.44 -22.48 7.71
C SER A 163 -5.24 -23.14 8.36
N SER A 164 -4.25 -22.36 8.80
CA SER A 164 -3.03 -22.87 9.42
C SER A 164 -2.45 -21.85 10.41
N PRO A 165 -1.95 -22.32 11.58
CA PRO A 165 -1.21 -21.46 12.51
C PRO A 165 -0.01 -20.74 11.89
N ALA A 166 0.57 -21.27 10.81
CA ALA A 166 1.67 -20.65 10.10
C ALA A 166 1.27 -19.33 9.40
N PHE A 167 0.01 -19.24 8.98
CA PHE A 167 -0.55 -18.07 8.26
C PHE A 167 -1.31 -17.12 9.19
N ALA A 168 -1.63 -17.56 10.40
CA ALA A 168 -2.46 -16.81 11.33
C ALA A 168 -1.71 -15.60 11.90
N PRO A 169 -2.33 -14.40 11.94
CA PRO A 169 -1.83 -13.25 12.66
C PRO A 169 -1.80 -13.50 14.19
N GLN A 170 -1.08 -12.67 14.94
CA GLN A 170 -0.91 -12.84 16.38
C GLN A 170 -2.25 -12.82 17.12
N VAL A 171 -3.16 -11.93 16.74
CA VAL A 171 -4.51 -11.86 17.33
C VAL A 171 -5.24 -13.20 17.20
N ALA A 172 -5.24 -13.80 16.00
CA ALA A 172 -5.90 -15.08 15.79
C ALA A 172 -5.27 -16.22 16.61
N LYS A 173 -3.95 -16.22 16.78
CA LYS A 173 -3.23 -17.20 17.61
C LYS A 173 -3.61 -17.10 19.10
N ILE A 174 -3.72 -15.87 19.61
CA ILE A 174 -4.01 -15.62 21.04
C ILE A 174 -5.49 -15.86 21.34
N MET A 175 -6.37 -15.45 20.44
CA MET A 175 -7.82 -15.45 20.66
C MET A 175 -8.53 -16.73 20.19
N SER A 176 -7.78 -17.71 19.68
CA SER A 176 -8.36 -19.00 19.28
C SER A 176 -9.22 -19.63 20.39
N PRO A 177 -10.42 -20.16 20.10
CA PRO A 177 -10.98 -20.50 18.77
C PRO A 177 -11.78 -19.35 18.10
N GLN A 178 -11.74 -18.14 18.59
CA GLN A 178 -12.46 -17.03 17.99
C GLN A 178 -11.88 -16.65 16.62
N PRO A 179 -12.70 -16.35 15.60
CA PRO A 179 -12.26 -16.05 14.25
C PRO A 179 -11.82 -14.57 14.10
N TRP A 180 -11.05 -14.05 15.06
CA TRP A 180 -10.62 -12.67 15.10
C TRP A 180 -9.20 -12.53 14.54
N LEU A 181 -9.06 -11.74 13.47
CA LEU A 181 -7.79 -11.54 12.80
C LEU A 181 -7.05 -10.29 13.27
N THR A 182 -7.77 -9.28 13.73
CA THR A 182 -7.23 -7.96 14.07
C THR A 182 -7.69 -7.50 15.45
N VAL A 183 -6.99 -6.50 16.01
CA VAL A 183 -7.38 -5.87 17.29
C VAL A 183 -8.78 -5.25 17.18
N ASP A 184 -9.13 -4.70 16.02
CA ASP A 184 -10.45 -4.10 15.80
C ASP A 184 -11.58 -5.13 15.95
N HIS A 185 -11.37 -6.37 15.50
CA HIS A 185 -12.34 -7.46 15.72
C HIS A 185 -12.56 -7.74 17.20
N VAL A 186 -11.49 -7.73 18.01
CA VAL A 186 -11.58 -7.91 19.46
C VAL A 186 -12.34 -6.76 20.12
N VAL A 187 -11.99 -5.52 19.76
CA VAL A 187 -12.65 -4.32 20.29
C VAL A 187 -14.14 -4.27 19.94
N ALA A 188 -14.51 -4.64 18.71
CA ALA A 188 -15.90 -4.71 18.28
C ALA A 188 -16.69 -5.72 19.11
N ALA A 189 -16.16 -6.93 19.28
CA ALA A 189 -16.80 -7.98 20.06
C ALA A 189 -16.96 -7.62 21.55
N LEU A 190 -16.02 -6.88 22.14
CA LEU A 190 -16.13 -6.40 23.52
C LEU A 190 -17.23 -5.34 23.68
N LYS A 191 -17.42 -4.48 22.68
CA LYS A 191 -18.48 -3.45 22.69
C LYS A 191 -19.88 -4.05 22.53
N GLU A 192 -20.03 -5.14 21.78
CA GLU A 192 -21.31 -5.85 21.62
C GLU A 192 -21.74 -6.60 22.88
N ASN A 193 -20.80 -6.93 23.77
CA ASN A 193 -21.03 -7.66 24.98
C ASN A 193 -21.10 -6.76 26.26
N SER A 194 -21.06 -5.44 26.08
CA SER A 194 -21.16 -4.43 27.17
C SER A 194 -22.47 -3.68 27.10
#